data_8500f19f416c01b9a8850137b1cd9575
#
_entry.id   8500f19f416c01b9a8850137b1cd9575
#
_cell.length_a   1.000
_cell.length_b   1.000
_cell.length_c   1.000
_cell.angle_alpha   90.00
_cell.angle_beta   90.00
_cell.angle_gamma   90.00
#
_symmetry.space_group_name_H-M   'P 1'
#
loop_
_entity.id
_entity.type
_entity.pdbx_description
1 polymer ?
#
loop_
_entity_poly.entity_id
_entity_poly.type
_entity_poly.pdbx_seq_one_letter_code
_entity_poly.pdbx_strand_id
1 'polypeptide(L)'
;PSFTVSEKKQFYYCFGCGAKGNAISFLMDYDKLEFVEAVEELAASAGLEVPYEKRPNQFGNKPDVSYQTKRNLYDLMQEIASFYQAQLPLNIPAQSYLQQRGLSPEIIERFQIGYVPNAMDTVLRQFGKNREEQKKLFDLGMLSRNDRGNVYDKFRNRIMFPIRDKRGRTVAFGGRVLTDEKPKYLNSPETITYHKGNELYGLYEALQINDEPEKLLVVEGYMDVVALAQFGVNYAVASLG
;
A
#
# COMPACT_ATOMS: atom_id res chain seq x y z
N PRO A 1 -4.21 19.76 -29.23
CA PRO A 1 -4.27 18.67 -28.27
C PRO A 1 -4.80 17.41 -28.94
N SER A 2 -4.11 16.28 -28.77
CA SER A 2 -4.51 15.01 -29.40
C SER A 2 -5.68 14.31 -28.64
N PHE A 3 -5.97 14.72 -27.42
CA PHE A 3 -7.04 14.16 -26.59
C PHE A 3 -8.31 14.98 -26.71
N THR A 4 -9.42 14.30 -27.01
CA THR A 4 -10.73 14.92 -27.22
C THR A 4 -11.79 14.18 -26.40
N VAL A 5 -12.66 14.94 -25.75
CA VAL A 5 -13.81 14.43 -25.01
C VAL A 5 -15.10 14.90 -25.69
N SER A 6 -16.03 13.99 -25.94
CA SER A 6 -17.35 14.31 -26.47
C SER A 6 -18.39 14.13 -25.36
N GLU A 7 -18.82 15.22 -24.74
CA GLU A 7 -19.87 15.23 -23.74
C GLU A 7 -21.17 14.64 -24.28
N LYS A 8 -21.54 15.02 -25.51
CA LYS A 8 -22.78 14.56 -26.16
C LYS A 8 -22.81 13.05 -26.42
N LYS A 9 -21.64 12.44 -26.71
CA LYS A 9 -21.50 11.00 -26.99
C LYS A 9 -20.99 10.22 -25.78
N GLN A 10 -20.65 10.90 -24.70
CA GLN A 10 -20.14 10.32 -23.46
C GLN A 10 -18.91 9.41 -23.67
N PHE A 11 -17.98 9.85 -24.53
CA PHE A 11 -16.73 9.12 -24.76
C PHE A 11 -15.54 10.05 -25.01
N TYR A 12 -14.32 9.52 -24.80
CA TYR A 12 -13.07 10.16 -25.16
C TYR A 12 -12.34 9.41 -26.27
N TYR A 13 -11.49 10.14 -26.99
CA TYR A 13 -10.58 9.60 -27.98
C TYR A 13 -9.27 10.38 -27.99
N CYS A 14 -8.14 9.68 -27.98
CA CYS A 14 -6.81 10.27 -28.15
C CYS A 14 -6.25 9.96 -29.53
N PHE A 15 -6.09 10.98 -30.39
CA PHE A 15 -5.54 10.82 -31.73
C PHE A 15 -4.02 10.54 -31.70
N GLY A 16 -3.33 10.78 -30.58
CA GLY A 16 -1.90 10.52 -30.42
C GLY A 16 -1.57 9.06 -30.15
N CYS A 17 -2.29 8.41 -29.23
CA CYS A 17 -2.02 7.01 -28.82
C CYS A 17 -3.16 6.04 -29.16
N GLY A 18 -4.29 6.50 -29.68
CA GLY A 18 -5.45 5.67 -30.02
C GLY A 18 -6.32 5.26 -28.82
N ALA A 19 -5.99 5.68 -27.62
CA ALA A 19 -6.79 5.38 -26.42
C ALA A 19 -8.22 5.95 -26.56
N LYS A 20 -9.21 5.15 -26.23
CA LYS A 20 -10.63 5.52 -26.37
C LYS A 20 -11.49 4.76 -25.36
N GLY A 21 -12.60 5.37 -24.96
CA GLY A 21 -13.53 4.73 -24.05
C GLY A 21 -14.54 5.71 -23.45
N ASN A 22 -15.31 5.25 -22.50
CA ASN A 22 -16.20 6.06 -21.68
C ASN A 22 -15.51 6.46 -20.36
N ALA A 23 -16.22 7.16 -19.47
CA ALA A 23 -15.68 7.59 -18.18
C ALA A 23 -15.21 6.41 -17.32
N ILE A 24 -15.91 5.29 -17.32
CA ILE A 24 -15.51 4.08 -16.57
C ILE A 24 -14.20 3.53 -17.15
N SER A 25 -14.12 3.34 -18.48
CA SER A 25 -12.90 2.87 -19.15
C SER A 25 -11.73 3.80 -18.88
N PHE A 26 -11.98 5.12 -18.85
CA PHE A 26 -10.91 6.09 -18.54
C PHE A 26 -10.33 5.86 -17.15
N LEU A 27 -11.16 5.71 -16.12
CA LEU A 27 -10.71 5.44 -14.76
C LEU A 27 -10.00 4.08 -14.63
N MET A 28 -10.52 3.05 -15.33
CA MET A 28 -9.87 1.74 -15.35
C MET A 28 -8.47 1.81 -15.98
N ASP A 29 -8.31 2.55 -17.07
CA ASP A 29 -7.04 2.65 -17.80
C ASP A 29 -6.06 3.63 -17.14
N TYR A 30 -6.55 4.79 -16.71
CA TYR A 30 -5.73 5.88 -16.17
C TYR A 30 -5.39 5.67 -14.70
N ASP A 31 -6.42 5.41 -13.86
CA ASP A 31 -6.27 5.20 -12.42
C ASP A 31 -6.04 3.73 -12.04
N LYS A 32 -5.98 2.83 -13.04
CA LYS A 32 -5.80 1.37 -12.86
C LYS A 32 -6.86 0.76 -11.92
N LEU A 33 -8.11 1.27 -12.01
CA LEU A 33 -9.23 0.79 -11.23
C LEU A 33 -9.81 -0.51 -11.80
N GLU A 34 -10.28 -1.40 -10.93
CA GLU A 34 -11.21 -2.46 -11.34
C GLU A 34 -12.58 -1.86 -11.69
N PHE A 35 -13.36 -2.56 -12.49
CA PHE A 35 -14.66 -2.05 -12.99
C PHE A 35 -15.58 -1.55 -11.87
N VAL A 36 -15.71 -2.31 -10.79
CA VAL A 36 -16.57 -1.94 -9.66
C VAL A 36 -16.04 -0.69 -8.96
N GLU A 37 -14.73 -0.59 -8.73
CA GLU A 37 -14.09 0.58 -8.12
C GLU A 37 -14.28 1.84 -9.00
N ALA A 38 -14.17 1.71 -10.33
CA ALA A 38 -14.38 2.82 -11.25
C ALA A 38 -15.84 3.31 -11.22
N VAL A 39 -16.82 2.40 -11.12
CA VAL A 39 -18.24 2.75 -10.96
C VAL A 39 -18.49 3.45 -9.63
N GLU A 40 -17.90 2.95 -8.53
CA GLU A 40 -18.04 3.56 -7.20
C GLU A 40 -17.41 4.95 -7.13
N GLU A 41 -16.24 5.15 -7.76
CA GLU A 41 -15.57 6.47 -7.83
C GLU A 41 -16.43 7.49 -8.59
N LEU A 42 -16.98 7.10 -9.74
CA LEU A 42 -17.88 7.97 -10.51
C LEU A 42 -19.18 8.27 -9.76
N ALA A 43 -19.76 7.28 -9.11
CA ALA A 43 -20.96 7.47 -8.30
C ALA A 43 -20.69 8.44 -7.14
N ALA A 44 -19.58 8.25 -6.42
CA ALA A 44 -19.18 9.12 -5.31
C ALA A 44 -18.96 10.57 -5.77
N SER A 45 -18.31 10.78 -6.92
CA SER A 45 -18.10 12.11 -7.49
C SER A 45 -19.41 12.79 -7.93
N ALA A 46 -20.43 11.99 -8.26
CA ALA A 46 -21.78 12.46 -8.59
C ALA A 46 -22.71 12.56 -7.35
N GLY A 47 -22.23 12.23 -6.15
CA GLY A 47 -23.04 12.19 -4.94
C GLY A 47 -24.09 11.07 -4.92
N LEU A 48 -23.84 9.99 -5.69
CA LEU A 48 -24.70 8.82 -5.79
C LEU A 48 -24.13 7.64 -5.01
N GLU A 49 -25.00 6.80 -4.48
CA GLU A 49 -24.61 5.50 -3.90
C GLU A 49 -24.85 4.38 -4.92
N VAL A 50 -23.87 3.49 -5.09
CA VAL A 50 -24.02 2.31 -5.95
C VAL A 50 -24.88 1.27 -5.25
N PRO A 51 -26.05 0.88 -5.80
CA PRO A 51 -26.84 -0.18 -5.19
C PRO A 51 -26.19 -1.54 -5.41
N TYR A 52 -25.92 -2.26 -4.33
CA TYR A 52 -25.45 -3.65 -4.38
C TYR A 52 -26.62 -4.62 -4.26
N GLU A 53 -26.77 -5.49 -5.23
CA GLU A 53 -27.62 -6.67 -5.06
C GLU A 53 -26.97 -7.62 -4.06
N LYS A 54 -27.64 -7.90 -2.95
CA LYS A 54 -27.22 -8.95 -2.00
C LYS A 54 -27.37 -10.31 -2.69
N ARG A 55 -26.36 -10.76 -3.41
CA ARG A 55 -26.32 -12.17 -3.84
C ARG A 55 -26.11 -13.06 -2.61
N PRO A 56 -26.92 -14.11 -2.41
CA PRO A 56 -26.63 -15.07 -1.35
C PRO A 56 -25.27 -15.68 -1.65
N ASN A 57 -24.31 -15.42 -0.74
CA ASN A 57 -22.92 -15.82 -0.86
C ASN A 57 -22.82 -17.34 -0.90
N GLN A 58 -22.34 -17.92 -2.00
CA GLN A 58 -21.91 -19.32 -2.09
C GLN A 58 -20.48 -19.55 -1.59
N PHE A 59 -19.69 -18.49 -1.34
CA PHE A 59 -18.32 -18.61 -0.83
C PHE A 59 -17.98 -17.47 0.14
N GLY A 60 -18.01 -17.76 1.44
CA GLY A 60 -17.34 -17.07 2.56
C GLY A 60 -17.75 -15.62 2.80
N ASN A 61 -18.36 -15.37 3.96
CA ASN A 61 -18.71 -14.04 4.50
C ASN A 61 -17.48 -13.12 4.64
N LYS A 62 -17.16 -12.32 3.61
CA LYS A 62 -16.44 -11.06 3.81
C LYS A 62 -17.49 -9.95 3.86
N PRO A 63 -17.49 -9.08 4.88
CA PRO A 63 -18.38 -7.92 4.89
C PRO A 63 -18.08 -7.07 3.66
N ASP A 64 -19.14 -6.71 2.93
CA ASP A 64 -19.06 -5.81 1.79
C ASP A 64 -18.74 -4.41 2.34
N VAL A 65 -17.46 -4.03 2.31
CA VAL A 65 -16.97 -2.75 2.83
C VAL A 65 -17.12 -1.74 1.72
N SER A 66 -17.86 -0.65 1.97
CA SER A 66 -18.08 0.40 0.98
C SER A 66 -16.75 0.96 0.45
N TYR A 67 -16.75 1.40 -0.81
CA TYR A 67 -15.59 2.03 -1.45
C TYR A 67 -15.01 3.19 -0.61
N GLN A 68 -15.87 4.07 -0.09
CA GLN A 68 -15.44 5.18 0.76
C GLN A 68 -14.74 4.72 2.04
N THR A 69 -15.18 3.61 2.63
CA THR A 69 -14.51 3.02 3.79
C THR A 69 -13.14 2.49 3.40
N LYS A 70 -13.02 1.79 2.27
CA LYS A 70 -11.72 1.31 1.77
C LYS A 70 -10.78 2.47 1.46
N ARG A 71 -11.25 3.53 0.81
CA ARG A 71 -10.47 4.73 0.52
C ARG A 71 -9.91 5.36 1.80
N ASN A 72 -10.74 5.56 2.82
CA ASN A 72 -10.30 6.08 4.11
C ASN A 72 -9.24 5.19 4.78
N LEU A 73 -9.29 3.87 4.56
CA LEU A 73 -8.29 2.94 5.08
C LEU A 73 -6.95 3.05 4.32
N TYR A 74 -6.96 3.23 3.00
CA TYR A 74 -5.75 3.50 2.22
C TYR A 74 -5.10 4.83 2.61
N ASP A 75 -5.91 5.89 2.78
CA ASP A 75 -5.43 7.20 3.22
C ASP A 75 -4.73 7.08 4.59
N LEU A 76 -5.34 6.37 5.55
CA LEU A 76 -4.75 6.12 6.86
C LEU A 76 -3.44 5.32 6.77
N MET A 77 -3.36 4.30 5.90
CA MET A 77 -2.12 3.54 5.70
C MET A 77 -1.01 4.42 5.11
N GLN A 78 -1.35 5.35 4.21
CA GLN A 78 -0.39 6.30 3.65
C GLN A 78 0.09 7.31 4.70
N GLU A 79 -0.80 7.79 5.57
CA GLU A 79 -0.42 8.65 6.70
C GLU A 79 0.54 7.93 7.66
N ILE A 80 0.29 6.66 7.96
CA ILE A 80 1.17 5.82 8.79
C ILE A 80 2.53 5.62 8.10
N ALA A 81 2.55 5.39 6.78
CA ALA A 81 3.81 5.28 6.02
C ALA A 81 4.62 6.57 6.10
N SER A 82 3.98 7.72 5.88
CA SER A 82 4.61 9.05 6.00
C SER A 82 5.14 9.31 7.43
N PHE A 83 4.37 8.89 8.43
CA PHE A 83 4.81 8.97 9.82
C PHE A 83 6.07 8.13 10.07
N TYR A 84 6.13 6.89 9.59
CA TYR A 84 7.33 6.04 9.72
C TYR A 84 8.53 6.62 8.97
N GLN A 85 8.33 7.21 7.79
CA GLN A 85 9.39 7.92 7.08
C GLN A 85 9.94 9.09 7.92
N ALA A 86 9.07 9.88 8.54
CA ALA A 86 9.48 11.00 9.40
C ALA A 86 10.23 10.55 10.67
N GLN A 87 10.05 9.32 11.15
CA GLN A 87 10.77 8.78 12.29
C GLN A 87 12.19 8.30 11.94
N LEU A 88 12.46 7.92 10.70
CA LEU A 88 13.75 7.38 10.28
C LEU A 88 14.93 8.35 10.51
N PRO A 89 14.84 9.66 10.14
CA PRO A 89 15.90 10.61 10.40
C PRO A 89 16.18 10.86 11.88
N LEU A 90 15.24 10.52 12.75
CA LEU A 90 15.37 10.70 14.21
C LEU A 90 16.05 9.49 14.88
N ASN A 91 16.32 8.40 14.15
CA ASN A 91 16.93 7.17 14.69
C ASN A 91 18.26 6.86 14.01
N ILE A 92 19.36 7.26 14.66
CA ILE A 92 20.73 7.04 14.15
C ILE A 92 21.04 5.56 13.90
N PRO A 93 20.70 4.61 14.77
CA PRO A 93 20.94 3.17 14.51
C PRO A 93 20.26 2.67 13.23
N ALA A 94 19.00 3.10 12.97
CA ALA A 94 18.27 2.71 11.75
C ALA A 94 18.94 3.28 10.49
N GLN A 95 19.33 4.56 10.52
CA GLN A 95 20.07 5.19 9.42
C GLN A 95 21.40 4.47 9.15
N SER A 96 22.20 4.26 10.21
CA SER A 96 23.49 3.57 10.11
C SER A 96 23.34 2.17 9.52
N TYR A 97 22.27 1.45 9.92
CA TYR A 97 21.98 0.14 9.37
C TYR A 97 21.71 0.19 7.86
N LEU A 98 20.85 1.11 7.39
CA LEU A 98 20.54 1.25 5.96
C LEU A 98 21.78 1.68 5.16
N GLN A 99 22.59 2.58 5.71
CA GLN A 99 23.85 3.00 5.11
C GLN A 99 24.87 1.85 5.01
N GLN A 100 25.03 1.03 6.05
CA GLN A 100 25.87 -0.16 6.02
C GLN A 100 25.41 -1.20 4.99
N ARG A 101 24.11 -1.21 4.65
CA ARG A 101 23.53 -2.02 3.57
C ARG A 101 23.74 -1.41 2.19
N GLY A 102 24.40 -0.26 2.10
CA GLY A 102 24.71 0.42 0.83
C GLY A 102 23.55 1.17 0.22
N LEU A 103 22.48 1.45 0.99
CA LEU A 103 21.32 2.16 0.48
C LEU A 103 21.52 3.66 0.53
N SER A 104 21.32 4.34 -0.59
CA SER A 104 21.36 5.79 -0.69
C SER A 104 20.06 6.44 -0.20
N PRO A 105 20.09 7.73 0.18
CA PRO A 105 18.88 8.47 0.56
C PRO A 105 17.80 8.43 -0.52
N GLU A 106 18.15 8.49 -1.80
CA GLU A 106 17.22 8.49 -2.94
C GLU A 106 16.47 7.14 -3.03
N ILE A 107 17.14 6.02 -2.79
CA ILE A 107 16.51 4.70 -2.76
C ILE A 107 15.60 4.57 -1.53
N ILE A 108 16.05 5.04 -0.38
CA ILE A 108 15.25 5.04 0.85
C ILE A 108 13.95 5.83 0.64
N GLU A 109 14.02 7.01 0.02
CA GLU A 109 12.88 7.84 -0.32
C GLU A 109 11.97 7.16 -1.35
N ARG A 110 12.53 6.64 -2.45
CA ARG A 110 11.79 5.97 -3.53
C ARG A 110 10.95 4.81 -3.01
N PHE A 111 11.50 3.99 -2.11
CA PHE A 111 10.80 2.87 -1.49
C PHE A 111 10.03 3.26 -0.22
N GLN A 112 10.01 4.54 0.13
CA GLN A 112 9.34 5.09 1.32
C GLN A 112 9.73 4.33 2.61
N ILE A 113 10.99 3.91 2.71
CA ILE A 113 11.49 3.17 3.87
C ILE A 113 11.42 4.08 5.10
N GLY A 114 10.86 3.57 6.18
CA GLY A 114 10.69 4.30 7.43
C GLY A 114 11.23 3.51 8.64
N TYR A 115 10.94 4.03 9.81
CA TYR A 115 11.26 3.39 11.08
C TYR A 115 10.11 3.55 12.07
N VAL A 116 9.81 2.50 12.81
CA VAL A 116 8.88 2.56 13.94
C VAL A 116 9.67 2.51 15.26
N PRO A 117 9.48 3.49 16.17
CA PRO A 117 10.17 3.54 17.45
C PRO A 117 9.92 2.32 18.34
N ASN A 118 10.82 2.12 19.32
CA ASN A 118 10.68 1.07 20.33
C ASN A 118 9.71 1.53 21.45
N ALA A 119 8.42 1.65 21.13
CA ALA A 119 7.36 1.94 22.08
C ALA A 119 6.14 1.06 21.81
N MET A 120 5.31 0.86 22.83
CA MET A 120 4.17 -0.08 22.75
C MET A 120 2.96 0.53 22.04
N ASP A 121 2.90 1.84 21.87
CA ASP A 121 1.69 2.58 21.53
C ASP A 121 1.94 3.81 20.62
N THR A 122 3.00 3.79 19.82
CA THR A 122 3.37 4.91 18.93
C THR A 122 2.27 5.22 17.90
N VAL A 123 1.83 4.19 17.17
CA VAL A 123 0.74 4.29 16.17
C VAL A 123 -0.59 4.50 16.88
N LEU A 124 -0.83 3.77 17.96
CA LEU A 124 -2.05 3.89 18.76
C LEU A 124 -2.26 5.33 19.27
N ARG A 125 -1.22 5.96 19.82
CA ARG A 125 -1.30 7.36 20.30
C ARG A 125 -1.49 8.37 19.17
N GLN A 126 -0.84 8.15 18.04
CA GLN A 126 -0.89 9.09 16.92
C GLN A 126 -2.21 9.02 16.16
N PHE A 127 -2.73 7.82 15.91
CA PHE A 127 -3.83 7.57 14.97
C PHE A 127 -5.05 6.90 15.61
N GLY A 128 -5.01 6.52 16.90
CA GLY A 128 -6.07 5.75 17.58
C GLY A 128 -6.69 6.49 18.75
N LYS A 129 -7.06 7.77 18.60
CA LYS A 129 -7.55 8.65 19.68
C LYS A 129 -8.93 8.25 20.21
N ASN A 130 -9.71 7.54 19.42
CA ASN A 130 -11.05 7.09 19.78
C ASN A 130 -11.30 5.64 19.31
N ARG A 131 -12.44 5.07 19.70
CA ARG A 131 -12.77 3.67 19.40
C ARG A 131 -12.91 3.37 17.91
N GLU A 132 -13.41 4.31 17.13
CA GLU A 132 -13.57 4.15 15.68
C GLU A 132 -12.21 4.10 14.99
N GLU A 133 -11.30 5.03 15.31
CA GLU A 133 -9.93 5.05 14.80
C GLU A 133 -9.16 3.78 15.20
N GLN A 134 -9.26 3.35 16.45
CA GLN A 134 -8.66 2.09 16.90
C GLN A 134 -9.21 0.88 16.12
N LYS A 135 -10.50 0.86 15.82
CA LYS A 135 -11.10 -0.18 15.00
C LYS A 135 -10.47 -0.20 13.60
N LYS A 136 -10.33 0.95 12.93
CA LYS A 136 -9.64 1.06 11.63
C LYS A 136 -8.21 0.51 11.70
N LEU A 137 -7.46 0.85 12.75
CA LEU A 137 -6.11 0.33 12.96
C LEU A 137 -6.07 -1.20 13.18
N PHE A 138 -7.05 -1.77 13.85
CA PHE A 138 -7.20 -3.24 13.96
C PHE A 138 -7.53 -3.87 12.61
N ASP A 139 -8.48 -3.29 11.87
CA ASP A 139 -8.89 -3.76 10.54
C ASP A 139 -7.70 -3.73 9.53
N LEU A 140 -6.75 -2.81 9.73
CA LEU A 140 -5.50 -2.69 8.97
C LEU A 140 -4.34 -3.54 9.54
N GLY A 141 -4.55 -4.26 10.64
CA GLY A 141 -3.52 -5.06 11.28
C GLY A 141 -2.36 -4.27 11.88
N MET A 142 -2.57 -2.98 12.20
CA MET A 142 -1.56 -2.12 12.82
C MET A 142 -1.51 -2.28 14.34
N LEU A 143 -2.59 -2.76 14.95
CA LEU A 143 -2.69 -3.04 16.38
C LEU A 143 -2.81 -4.53 16.65
N SER A 144 -2.38 -4.92 17.83
CA SER A 144 -2.55 -6.27 18.40
C SER A 144 -3.14 -6.17 19.80
N ARG A 145 -3.68 -7.28 20.29
CA ARG A 145 -4.20 -7.38 21.66
C ARG A 145 -3.57 -8.58 22.35
N ASN A 146 -3.11 -8.41 23.57
CA ASN A 146 -2.62 -9.53 24.37
C ASN A 146 -3.76 -10.27 25.10
N ASP A 147 -3.44 -11.38 25.76
CA ASP A 147 -4.41 -12.21 26.47
C ASP A 147 -5.13 -11.48 27.62
N ARG A 148 -4.52 -10.41 28.14
CA ARG A 148 -5.10 -9.53 29.17
C ARG A 148 -5.98 -8.43 28.59
N GLY A 149 -6.18 -8.40 27.26
CA GLY A 149 -6.97 -7.39 26.55
C GLY A 149 -6.27 -6.06 26.29
N ASN A 150 -5.00 -5.89 26.67
CA ASN A 150 -4.26 -4.67 26.41
C ASN A 150 -3.95 -4.53 24.93
N VAL A 151 -4.19 -3.35 24.38
CA VAL A 151 -3.93 -2.98 22.98
C VAL A 151 -2.52 -2.42 22.85
N TYR A 152 -1.82 -2.82 21.81
CA TYR A 152 -0.46 -2.36 21.52
C TYR A 152 -0.17 -2.40 20.01
N ASP A 153 0.85 -1.63 19.59
CA ASP A 153 1.29 -1.57 18.22
C ASP A 153 1.88 -2.91 17.77
N LYS A 154 1.45 -3.40 16.61
CA LYS A 154 1.98 -4.64 16.03
C LYS A 154 3.48 -4.52 15.70
N PHE A 155 3.89 -3.40 15.12
CA PHE A 155 5.27 -3.13 14.74
C PHE A 155 5.94 -2.24 15.78
N ARG A 156 7.15 -2.63 16.22
CA ARG A 156 7.96 -1.88 17.18
C ARG A 156 9.43 -2.12 16.90
N ASN A 157 10.26 -1.09 17.04
CA ASN A 157 11.71 -1.16 16.85
C ASN A 157 12.12 -1.83 15.54
N ARG A 158 11.51 -1.38 14.41
CA ARG A 158 11.72 -2.00 13.10
C ARG A 158 11.93 -0.95 12.01
N ILE A 159 12.78 -1.29 11.05
CA ILE A 159 12.77 -0.65 9.75
C ILE A 159 11.50 -1.11 9.04
N MET A 160 10.75 -0.15 8.48
CA MET A 160 9.45 -0.37 7.87
C MET A 160 9.55 -0.26 6.35
N PHE A 161 9.02 -1.26 5.66
CA PHE A 161 8.94 -1.36 4.22
C PHE A 161 7.45 -1.29 3.83
N PRO A 162 6.95 -0.16 3.33
CA PRO A 162 5.59 -0.08 2.85
C PRO A 162 5.39 -1.03 1.66
N ILE A 163 4.37 -1.86 1.72
CA ILE A 163 3.94 -2.69 0.59
C ILE A 163 2.90 -1.88 -0.16
N ARG A 164 3.18 -1.60 -1.44
CA ARG A 164 2.33 -0.79 -2.29
C ARG A 164 1.66 -1.64 -3.36
N ASP A 165 0.40 -1.38 -3.61
CA ASP A 165 -0.30 -1.97 -4.74
C ASP A 165 0.15 -1.33 -6.08
N LYS A 166 -0.35 -1.82 -7.21
CA LYS A 166 -0.01 -1.31 -8.54
C LYS A 166 -0.34 0.17 -8.74
N ARG A 167 -1.18 0.76 -7.90
CA ARG A 167 -1.58 2.18 -7.90
C ARG A 167 -0.70 3.04 -6.99
N GLY A 168 0.24 2.43 -6.28
CA GLY A 168 1.12 3.12 -5.33
C GLY A 168 0.50 3.36 -3.96
N ARG A 169 -0.72 2.85 -3.68
CA ARG A 169 -1.34 2.96 -2.37
C ARG A 169 -0.64 2.01 -1.39
N THR A 170 -0.31 2.50 -0.22
CA THR A 170 0.20 1.64 0.85
C THR A 170 -0.91 0.71 1.35
N VAL A 171 -0.74 -0.59 1.19
CA VAL A 171 -1.73 -1.61 1.56
C VAL A 171 -1.33 -2.41 2.81
N ALA A 172 -0.03 -2.49 3.09
CA ALA A 172 0.53 -3.26 4.19
C ALA A 172 1.96 -2.80 4.52
N PHE A 173 2.58 -3.43 5.51
CA PHE A 173 3.98 -3.21 5.87
C PHE A 173 4.71 -4.52 6.10
N GLY A 174 5.99 -4.55 5.68
CA GLY A 174 7.00 -5.43 6.21
C GLY A 174 7.86 -4.69 7.23
N GLY A 175 8.22 -5.33 8.34
CA GLY A 175 9.06 -4.73 9.38
C GLY A 175 10.27 -5.60 9.71
N ARG A 176 11.50 -5.04 9.64
CA ARG A 176 12.73 -5.73 9.96
C ARG A 176 13.35 -5.19 11.24
N VAL A 177 13.65 -6.05 12.21
CA VAL A 177 14.35 -5.63 13.44
C VAL A 177 15.80 -5.20 13.15
N LEU A 178 16.30 -4.28 13.96
CA LEU A 178 17.69 -3.85 13.94
C LEU A 178 18.62 -4.79 14.75
N THR A 179 18.04 -5.55 15.66
CA THR A 179 18.69 -6.47 16.60
C THR A 179 18.51 -7.92 16.16
N ASP A 180 19.02 -8.87 16.96
CA ASP A 180 18.84 -10.32 16.75
C ASP A 180 17.51 -10.86 17.30
N GLU A 181 16.56 -9.97 17.64
CA GLU A 181 15.22 -10.37 18.08
C GLU A 181 14.47 -11.14 16.99
N LYS A 182 13.70 -12.12 17.41
CA LYS A 182 12.84 -12.91 16.50
C LYS A 182 11.38 -12.46 16.63
N PRO A 183 10.62 -12.46 15.54
CA PRO A 183 11.03 -12.78 14.17
C PRO A 183 11.82 -11.63 13.54
N LYS A 184 12.87 -11.97 12.76
CA LYS A 184 13.71 -10.99 12.06
C LYS A 184 12.90 -10.11 11.12
N TYR A 185 11.95 -10.71 10.40
CA TYR A 185 10.96 -10.03 9.58
C TYR A 185 9.55 -10.31 10.11
N LEU A 186 8.72 -9.30 10.08
CA LEU A 186 7.32 -9.36 10.48
C LEU A 186 6.49 -8.67 9.39
N ASN A 187 5.46 -9.34 8.88
CA ASN A 187 4.56 -8.81 7.87
C ASN A 187 3.20 -8.46 8.47
N SER A 188 2.50 -7.52 7.83
CA SER A 188 1.08 -7.32 8.08
C SER A 188 0.31 -8.63 7.89
N PRO A 189 -0.76 -8.88 8.69
CA PRO A 189 -1.68 -9.97 8.41
C PRO A 189 -2.50 -9.68 7.15
N GLU A 190 -3.26 -10.66 6.70
CA GLU A 190 -4.35 -10.45 5.74
C GLU A 190 -5.35 -9.43 6.30
N THR A 191 -5.74 -8.45 5.49
CA THR A 191 -6.66 -7.38 5.89
C THR A 191 -7.68 -7.10 4.78
N ILE A 192 -8.55 -6.12 5.00
CA ILE A 192 -9.51 -5.64 3.99
C ILE A 192 -8.78 -5.04 2.77
N THR A 193 -7.63 -4.41 3.00
CA THR A 193 -6.83 -3.71 1.98
C THR A 193 -5.67 -4.54 1.44
N TYR A 194 -5.38 -5.70 2.03
CA TYR A 194 -4.18 -6.46 1.72
C TYR A 194 -4.39 -7.97 1.68
N HIS A 195 -4.05 -8.57 0.56
CA HIS A 195 -4.00 -10.02 0.34
C HIS A 195 -2.61 -10.39 -0.18
N LYS A 196 -1.85 -11.15 0.61
CA LYS A 196 -0.45 -11.53 0.31
C LYS A 196 -0.28 -12.14 -1.08
N GLY A 197 -1.21 -12.99 -1.49
CA GLY A 197 -1.16 -13.65 -2.79
C GLY A 197 -1.37 -12.73 -4.00
N ASN A 198 -1.83 -11.50 -3.79
CA ASN A 198 -2.14 -10.54 -4.86
C ASN A 198 -1.06 -9.47 -5.02
N GLU A 199 -0.13 -9.37 -4.06
CA GLU A 199 0.85 -8.30 -4.02
C GLU A 199 2.28 -8.82 -4.14
N LEU A 200 3.12 -8.05 -4.81
CA LEU A 200 4.57 -8.24 -4.89
C LEU A 200 5.25 -6.97 -4.41
N TYR A 201 6.15 -7.09 -3.44
CA TYR A 201 6.96 -5.94 -3.01
C TYR A 201 7.87 -5.47 -4.15
N GLY A 202 7.91 -4.17 -4.38
CA GLY A 202 8.71 -3.55 -5.43
C GLY A 202 8.03 -3.52 -6.81
N LEU A 203 6.84 -4.09 -6.97
CA LEU A 203 6.15 -4.08 -8.26
C LEU A 203 5.75 -2.66 -8.69
N TYR A 204 5.21 -1.86 -7.79
CA TYR A 204 4.87 -0.47 -8.08
C TYR A 204 6.11 0.31 -8.52
N GLU A 205 7.21 0.19 -7.79
CA GLU A 205 8.48 0.85 -8.07
C GLU A 205 9.08 0.43 -9.41
N ALA A 206 8.92 -0.84 -9.78
CA ALA A 206 9.33 -1.34 -11.09
C ALA A 206 8.48 -0.74 -12.22
N LEU A 207 7.15 -0.70 -12.04
CA LEU A 207 6.22 -0.13 -13.02
C LEU A 207 6.37 1.38 -13.18
N GLN A 208 6.89 2.11 -12.18
CA GLN A 208 7.21 3.54 -12.33
C GLN A 208 8.42 3.80 -13.24
N ILE A 209 9.28 2.82 -13.44
CA ILE A 209 10.44 2.93 -14.36
C ILE A 209 10.08 2.45 -15.77
N ASN A 210 9.31 1.37 -15.84
CA ASN A 210 8.79 0.82 -17.09
C ASN A 210 7.42 0.22 -16.83
N ASP A 211 6.38 0.77 -17.41
CA ASP A 211 4.98 0.35 -17.22
C ASP A 211 4.67 -1.02 -17.85
N GLU A 212 5.48 -1.46 -18.84
CA GLU A 212 5.41 -2.78 -19.47
C GLU A 212 6.76 -3.50 -19.43
N PRO A 213 7.22 -3.98 -18.25
CA PRO A 213 8.52 -4.63 -18.15
C PRO A 213 8.52 -5.98 -18.88
N GLU A 214 9.47 -6.20 -19.76
CA GLU A 214 9.63 -7.48 -20.48
C GLU A 214 9.87 -8.68 -19.55
N LYS A 215 10.40 -8.41 -18.36
CA LYS A 215 10.69 -9.43 -17.34
C LYS A 215 10.64 -8.85 -15.93
N LEU A 216 10.33 -9.70 -14.97
CA LEU A 216 10.48 -9.42 -13.54
C LEU A 216 11.48 -10.43 -12.94
N LEU A 217 12.37 -9.94 -12.07
CA LEU A 217 13.26 -10.76 -11.28
C LEU A 217 12.64 -10.98 -9.90
N VAL A 218 12.25 -12.21 -9.61
CA VAL A 218 11.68 -12.57 -8.30
C VAL A 218 12.80 -12.92 -7.33
N VAL A 219 12.83 -12.25 -6.18
CA VAL A 219 13.81 -12.47 -5.09
C VAL A 219 13.09 -12.78 -3.78
N GLU A 220 13.84 -13.17 -2.73
CA GLU A 220 13.26 -13.67 -1.49
C GLU A 220 12.71 -12.57 -0.56
N GLY A 221 13.31 -11.38 -0.57
CA GLY A 221 13.01 -10.39 0.47
C GLY A 221 13.06 -8.93 0.05
N TYR A 222 12.52 -8.09 0.91
CA TYR A 222 12.46 -6.63 0.74
C TYR A 222 13.83 -6.00 0.48
N MET A 223 14.83 -6.40 1.27
CA MET A 223 16.19 -5.85 1.17
C MET A 223 16.85 -6.21 -0.15
N ASP A 224 16.56 -7.37 -0.72
CA ASP A 224 17.14 -7.81 -1.99
C ASP A 224 16.58 -6.93 -3.13
N VAL A 225 15.26 -6.66 -3.12
CA VAL A 225 14.62 -5.75 -4.08
C VAL A 225 15.26 -4.36 -4.01
N VAL A 226 15.35 -3.79 -2.80
CA VAL A 226 15.88 -2.43 -2.60
C VAL A 226 17.36 -2.35 -2.97
N ALA A 227 18.16 -3.36 -2.59
CA ALA A 227 19.59 -3.43 -2.93
C ALA A 227 19.79 -3.55 -4.45
N LEU A 228 19.00 -4.37 -5.15
CA LEU A 228 19.07 -4.49 -6.60
C LEU A 228 18.70 -3.18 -7.30
N ALA A 229 17.65 -2.50 -6.81
CA ALA A 229 17.24 -1.20 -7.34
C ALA A 229 18.34 -0.13 -7.14
N GLN A 230 19.10 -0.16 -6.02
CA GLN A 230 20.26 0.70 -5.78
C GLN A 230 21.31 0.58 -6.89
N PHE A 231 21.48 -0.59 -7.48
CA PHE A 231 22.44 -0.87 -8.55
C PHE A 231 21.79 -0.88 -9.94
N GLY A 232 20.60 -0.29 -10.09
CA GLY A 232 19.93 -0.11 -11.39
C GLY A 232 19.12 -1.30 -11.89
N VAL A 233 19.02 -2.39 -11.12
CA VAL A 233 18.12 -3.52 -11.43
C VAL A 233 16.72 -3.18 -10.92
N ASN A 234 15.98 -2.40 -11.69
CA ASN A 234 14.69 -1.80 -11.29
C ASN A 234 13.46 -2.69 -11.53
N TYR A 235 13.65 -3.92 -11.97
CA TYR A 235 12.58 -4.89 -12.26
C TYR A 235 12.58 -6.07 -11.27
N ALA A 236 13.23 -5.90 -10.11
CA ALA A 236 13.21 -6.89 -9.04
C ALA A 236 11.94 -6.72 -8.19
N VAL A 237 11.33 -7.85 -7.81
CA VAL A 237 10.15 -7.95 -6.95
C VAL A 237 10.34 -9.08 -5.96
N ALA A 238 9.66 -9.00 -4.81
CA ALA A 238 9.69 -10.09 -3.83
C ALA A 238 8.29 -10.59 -3.49
N SER A 239 8.16 -11.90 -3.28
CA SER A 239 6.96 -12.49 -2.71
C SER A 239 6.85 -12.13 -1.22
N LEU A 240 5.63 -12.08 -0.71
CA LEU A 240 5.35 -11.60 0.65
C LEU A 240 5.20 -12.73 1.68
N GLY A 241 5.59 -13.94 1.31
CA GLY A 241 5.69 -15.13 2.16
C GLY A 241 4.37 -15.82 2.43
#